data_0b44d41f417669fdd426f348fc75d189
#
_entry.id   0b44d41f417669fdd426f348fc75d189
#
_cell.length_a   1.000
_cell.length_b   1.000
_cell.length_c   1.000
_cell.angle_alpha   90.00
_cell.angle_beta   90.00
_cell.angle_gamma   90.00
#
_symmetry.space_group_name_H-M   'P 1'
#
loop_
_entity.id
_entity.type
_entity.pdbx_description
1 polymer ?
#
loop_
_entity_poly.entity_id
_entity_poly.type
_entity_poly.pdbx_seq_one_letter_code
_entity_poly.pdbx_strand_id
1 'polypeptide(L)'
;MAGNKNSRKKWLCLDCGLDTGKAGEHFFLNNEVWSLTGLGHLGMLCVEHVEERIGRTLVPADFSSAYINRLNNGFKSARLVSRLTN
;
A
#
# COMPACT_ATOMS: atom_id res chain seq x y z
N MET A 1 8.97 11.99 -21.83
CA MET A 1 9.29 10.60 -21.64
C MET A 1 8.09 9.83 -21.18
N ALA A 2 7.41 9.28 -22.16
CA ALA A 2 6.17 8.53 -21.86
C ALA A 2 6.44 7.34 -20.96
N GLY A 3 7.56 6.66 -21.15
CA GLY A 3 7.89 5.49 -20.34
C GLY A 3 7.98 5.79 -18.86
N ASN A 4 8.54 6.95 -18.50
CA ASN A 4 8.68 7.32 -17.09
C ASN A 4 7.32 7.52 -16.44
N LYS A 5 6.40 8.16 -17.14
CA LYS A 5 5.05 8.36 -16.61
C LYS A 5 4.35 7.04 -16.40
N ASN A 6 4.48 6.11 -17.34
CA ASN A 6 3.84 4.81 -17.22
C ASN A 6 4.43 4.02 -16.06
N SER A 7 5.75 4.10 -15.86
CA SER A 7 6.40 3.42 -14.74
C SER A 7 5.91 3.93 -13.41
N ARG A 8 5.67 5.24 -13.30
CA ARG A 8 5.20 5.83 -12.05
C ARG A 8 3.77 5.47 -11.73
N LYS A 9 2.94 5.26 -12.76
CA LYS A 9 1.52 5.01 -12.55
C LYS A 9 1.25 3.81 -11.64
N LYS A 10 2.09 2.80 -11.67
CA LYS A 10 1.88 1.61 -10.83
C LYS A 10 2.06 1.89 -9.35
N TRP A 11 2.64 3.03 -8.98
CA TRP A 11 2.86 3.41 -7.59
C TRP A 11 1.75 4.31 -7.05
N LEU A 12 0.85 4.77 -7.92
CA LEU A 12 -0.18 5.72 -7.53
C LEU A 12 -1.39 4.98 -6.97
N CYS A 13 -1.94 5.54 -5.89
CA CYS A 13 -3.20 5.02 -5.34
C CYS A 13 -4.29 5.13 -6.39
N LEU A 14 -4.96 4.03 -6.66
CA LEU A 14 -6.02 4.00 -7.68
C LEU A 14 -7.21 4.88 -7.30
N ASP A 15 -7.42 5.12 -6.00
CA ASP A 15 -8.59 5.86 -5.55
C ASP A 15 -8.35 7.36 -5.41
N CYS A 16 -7.13 7.79 -5.10
CA CYS A 16 -6.88 9.21 -4.88
C CYS A 16 -5.66 9.76 -5.61
N GLY A 17 -4.89 8.92 -6.28
CA GLY A 17 -3.74 9.38 -7.04
C GLY A 17 -2.49 9.66 -6.22
N LEU A 18 -2.51 9.43 -4.91
CA LEU A 18 -1.34 9.64 -4.06
C LEU A 18 -0.18 8.78 -4.55
N ASP A 19 1.01 9.38 -4.69
CA ASP A 19 2.21 8.62 -5.04
C ASP A 19 2.67 7.88 -3.78
N THR A 20 2.35 6.59 -3.71
CA THR A 20 2.60 5.81 -2.50
C THR A 20 4.10 5.66 -2.21
N GLY A 21 4.93 5.66 -3.25
CA GLY A 21 6.37 5.59 -3.04
C GLY A 21 6.90 6.83 -2.34
N LYS A 22 6.49 8.01 -2.81
CA LYS A 22 6.93 9.28 -2.22
C LYS A 22 6.32 9.53 -0.85
N ALA A 23 5.09 9.07 -0.65
CA ALA A 23 4.38 9.30 0.60
C ALA A 23 4.78 8.31 1.70
N GLY A 24 5.60 7.31 1.38
CA GLY A 24 5.97 6.29 2.35
C GLY A 24 4.84 5.33 2.66
N GLU A 25 3.93 5.12 1.69
CA GLU A 25 2.79 4.22 1.87
C GLU A 25 2.78 3.11 0.82
N HIS A 26 3.96 2.66 0.46
CA HIS A 26 4.10 1.49 -0.42
C HIS A 26 4.29 0.25 0.46
N PHE A 27 3.38 -0.71 0.30
CA PHE A 27 3.37 -1.91 1.14
C PHE A 27 2.67 -3.04 0.39
N PHE A 28 2.81 -4.26 0.91
CA PHE A 28 2.11 -5.42 0.35
C PHE A 28 1.31 -6.10 1.43
N LEU A 29 0.08 -6.45 1.11
CA LEU A 29 -0.80 -7.18 2.02
C LEU A 29 -0.81 -8.66 1.63
N ASN A 30 -1.24 -9.51 2.57
CA ASN A 30 -1.52 -10.90 2.25
C ASN A 30 -2.57 -10.96 1.13
N ASN A 31 -2.48 -11.97 0.29
CA ASN A 31 -3.38 -12.09 -0.86
C ASN A 31 -4.86 -12.08 -0.45
N GLU A 32 -5.16 -12.75 0.66
CA GLU A 32 -6.55 -12.80 1.13
C GLU A 32 -7.07 -11.43 1.50
N VAL A 33 -6.23 -10.62 2.14
CA VAL A 33 -6.63 -9.27 2.53
C VAL A 33 -6.75 -8.38 1.30
N TRP A 34 -5.76 -8.43 0.41
CA TRP A 34 -5.80 -7.61 -0.80
C TRP A 34 -7.02 -7.93 -1.66
N SER A 35 -7.43 -9.20 -1.71
CA SER A 35 -8.59 -9.58 -2.51
C SER A 35 -9.87 -8.90 -2.06
N LEU A 36 -9.94 -8.49 -0.79
CA LEU A 36 -11.11 -7.79 -0.27
C LEU A 36 -11.27 -6.40 -0.87
N THR A 37 -10.21 -5.83 -1.44
CA THR A 37 -10.30 -4.52 -2.09
C THR A 37 -11.03 -4.57 -3.42
N GLY A 38 -11.17 -5.75 -4.00
CA GLY A 38 -11.76 -5.91 -5.32
C GLY A 38 -10.81 -5.61 -6.46
N LEU A 39 -9.54 -5.35 -6.19
CA LEU A 39 -8.54 -5.01 -7.20
C LEU A 39 -7.62 -6.20 -7.47
N GLY A 40 -7.08 -6.23 -8.71
CA GLY A 40 -6.06 -7.19 -9.06
C GLY A 40 -4.72 -6.83 -8.41
N HIS A 41 -3.79 -7.76 -8.49
CA HIS A 41 -2.48 -7.58 -7.84
C HIS A 41 -1.60 -6.51 -8.49
N LEU A 42 -2.00 -5.97 -9.62
CA LEU A 42 -1.27 -4.88 -10.27
C LEU A 42 -1.68 -3.50 -9.77
N GLY A 43 -2.73 -3.44 -8.97
CA GLY A 43 -3.19 -2.17 -8.42
C GLY A 43 -2.43 -1.76 -7.17
N MET A 44 -2.56 -0.49 -6.79
CA MET A 44 -1.95 0.05 -5.58
C MET A 44 -2.94 0.99 -4.89
N LEU A 45 -2.94 0.97 -3.57
CA LEU A 45 -3.77 1.87 -2.77
C LEU A 45 -2.92 2.41 -1.61
N CYS A 46 -3.20 3.64 -1.20
CA CYS A 46 -2.63 4.16 0.05
C CYS A 46 -3.34 3.51 1.23
N VAL A 47 -2.79 3.68 2.43
CA VAL A 47 -3.35 3.06 3.63
C VAL A 47 -4.83 3.42 3.81
N GLU A 48 -5.14 4.70 3.67
CA GLU A 48 -6.50 5.19 3.87
C GLU A 48 -7.51 4.47 2.97
N HIS A 49 -7.16 4.31 1.69
CA HIS A 49 -8.12 3.76 0.74
C HIS A 49 -8.19 2.25 0.76
N VAL A 50 -7.12 1.58 1.17
CA VAL A 50 -7.23 0.16 1.45
C VAL A 50 -8.25 -0.06 2.58
N GLU A 51 -8.09 0.69 3.67
CA GLU A 51 -8.96 0.54 4.83
C GLU A 51 -10.41 0.88 4.48
N GLU A 52 -10.61 1.88 3.63
CA GLU A 52 -11.94 2.24 3.17
C GLU A 52 -12.58 1.10 2.39
N ARG A 53 -11.82 0.47 1.50
CA ARG A 53 -12.36 -0.61 0.67
C ARG A 53 -12.66 -1.87 1.46
N ILE A 54 -11.81 -2.22 2.44
CA ILE A 54 -12.01 -3.45 3.21
C ILE A 54 -12.92 -3.24 4.42
N GLY A 55 -13.21 -1.99 4.77
CA GLY A 55 -14.16 -1.67 5.84
C GLY A 55 -13.60 -1.77 7.25
N ARG A 56 -12.28 -1.79 7.40
CA ARG A 56 -11.66 -1.83 8.73
C ARG A 56 -10.23 -1.32 8.69
N THR A 57 -9.69 -1.04 9.87
CA THR A 57 -8.29 -0.65 10.03
C THR A 57 -7.38 -1.85 9.84
N LEU A 58 -6.25 -1.65 9.16
CA LEU A 58 -5.26 -2.69 8.99
C LEU A 58 -4.55 -3.00 10.31
N VAL A 59 -4.14 -4.25 10.46
CA VAL A 59 -3.34 -4.71 11.61
C VAL A 59 -2.09 -5.41 11.07
N PRO A 60 -1.05 -5.60 11.91
CA PRO A 60 0.20 -6.20 11.42
C PRO A 60 0.02 -7.53 10.70
N ALA A 61 -0.92 -8.35 11.15
CA ALA A 61 -1.16 -9.66 10.53
C ALA A 61 -1.66 -9.57 9.09
N ASP A 62 -2.15 -8.42 8.67
CA ASP A 62 -2.64 -8.22 7.31
C ASP A 62 -1.51 -8.09 6.28
N PHE A 63 -0.31 -7.77 6.73
CA PHE A 63 0.81 -7.50 5.85
C PHE A 63 1.55 -8.78 5.51
N SER A 64 1.98 -8.90 4.24
CA SER A 64 2.76 -10.05 3.81
C SER A 64 4.17 -9.96 4.39
N SER A 65 4.94 -11.04 4.21
CA SER A 65 6.33 -11.08 4.65
C SER A 65 7.27 -10.35 3.70
N ALA A 66 6.75 -9.61 2.74
CA ALA A 66 7.57 -8.89 1.77
C ALA A 66 8.56 -7.96 2.46
N TYR A 67 9.74 -7.86 1.86
CA TYR A 67 10.83 -7.07 2.42
C TYR A 67 10.45 -5.61 2.63
N ILE A 68 9.68 -5.05 1.70
CA ILE A 68 9.25 -3.65 1.78
C ILE A 68 8.44 -3.35 3.04
N ASN A 69 7.81 -4.36 3.64
CA ASN A 69 6.98 -4.16 4.84
C ASN A 69 7.79 -4.05 6.12
N ARG A 70 9.09 -4.29 6.07
CA ARG A 70 9.92 -4.20 7.27
C ARG A 70 10.09 -2.76 7.71
N LEU A 71 10.03 -2.53 9.01
CA LEU A 71 10.08 -1.18 9.56
C LEU A 71 11.38 -0.45 9.23
N ASN A 72 12.47 -1.16 9.08
CA ASN A 72 13.76 -0.54 8.79
C ASN A 72 14.06 -0.45 7.30
N ASN A 73 13.07 -0.71 6.46
CA ASN A 73 13.25 -0.66 5.01
C ASN A 73 12.62 0.61 4.46
N GLY A 74 13.47 1.60 4.15
CA GLY A 74 13.03 2.81 3.50
C GLY A 74 12.16 3.72 4.37
N PHE A 75 11.71 4.80 3.77
CA PHE A 75 10.83 5.76 4.42
C PHE A 75 9.41 5.23 4.47
N LYS A 76 8.78 5.36 5.63
CA LYS A 76 7.37 4.99 5.80
C LYS A 76 6.62 6.12 6.49
N SER A 77 5.38 6.34 6.06
CA SER A 77 4.55 7.34 6.71
C SER A 77 4.23 6.91 8.14
N ALA A 78 3.92 7.88 9.00
CA ALA A 78 3.54 7.57 10.37
C ALA A 78 2.33 6.65 10.41
N ARG A 79 1.39 6.85 9.48
CA ARG A 79 0.20 6.02 9.40
C ARG A 79 0.55 4.57 9.07
N LEU A 80 1.43 4.34 8.10
CA LEU A 80 1.82 2.98 7.76
C LEU A 80 2.58 2.33 8.92
N VAL A 81 3.48 3.05 9.55
CA VAL A 81 4.21 2.53 10.72
C VAL A 81 3.22 2.09 11.80
N SER A 82 2.20 2.92 12.06
CA SER A 82 1.18 2.59 13.05
C SER A 82 0.50 1.25 12.73
N ARG A 83 0.17 1.02 11.46
CA ARG A 83 -0.50 -0.22 11.06
C ARG A 83 0.43 -1.44 11.15
N LEU A 84 1.71 -1.24 10.92
CA LEU A 84 2.69 -2.34 10.97
C LEU A 84 3.04 -2.74 12.40
N THR A 85 2.82 -1.85 13.37
CA THR A 85 3.25 -2.09 14.75
C THR A 85 2.12 -2.34 15.74
N ASN A 86 0.91 -2.06 15.35
CA ASN A 86 -0.23 -2.32 16.24
C ASN A 86 -0.66 -3.77 16.14
#